data_32041eb328036b1bc06ff6884b6b1ff8
#
_entry.id   32041eb328036b1bc06ff6884b6b1ff8
#
_cell.length_a   1.000
_cell.length_b   1.000
_cell.length_c   1.000
_cell.angle_alpha   90.00
_cell.angle_beta   90.00
_cell.angle_gamma   90.00
#
_symmetry.space_group_name_H-M   'P 1'
#
loop_
_entity.id
_entity.type
_entity.pdbx_description
1 polymer ?
#
loop_
_entity_poly.entity_id
_entity_poly.type
_entity_poly.pdbx_seq_one_letter_code
_entity_poly.pdbx_strand_id
1 'polypeptide(L)'
;MDNSGADLATLLGRARRRLAGLPAGRLEAEVLLAHVLGVNRAWLFAHPEQEIPAGRATAFARLLARRERGEPLAYLTGTREFWSLALHVTHDVLIPRPETELLVETALGHIPDDANWRIADLGTGCGAVAIAIATERPQCEIHATDRSAAALRIAGINADALAPGRVQLHLGSWLEPLEGRFEVIVSNPPYVAEGDPHLLEGDCRFEPRDALTPGTDAMAAIRHIAEHALPCLGPGGLLAFEHGFDQGEPARRLLFELGYGDVSTARDLEGRERVSSGLRT
;
A
#
# COMPACT_ATOMS: atom_id res chain seq x y z
N MET A 1 9.79 13.07 -34.13
CA MET A 1 11.23 12.90 -33.85
C MET A 1 11.57 11.47 -34.15
N ASP A 2 12.49 11.30 -35.08
CA ASP A 2 12.94 9.99 -35.55
C ASP A 2 13.60 9.21 -34.40
N ASN A 3 12.94 8.13 -33.95
CA ASN A 3 13.41 7.24 -32.89
C ASN A 3 13.96 5.94 -33.44
N SER A 4 14.20 5.90 -34.77
CA SER A 4 14.80 4.75 -35.44
C SER A 4 16.29 4.70 -35.08
N GLY A 5 16.72 3.68 -34.34
CA GLY A 5 18.14 3.32 -34.17
C GLY A 5 18.91 4.01 -33.06
N ALA A 6 18.26 4.49 -32.00
CA ALA A 6 19.00 4.92 -30.83
C ALA A 6 19.39 3.72 -29.95
N ASP A 7 20.69 3.63 -29.58
CA ASP A 7 21.15 2.68 -28.61
C ASP A 7 20.60 2.95 -27.18
N LEU A 8 20.68 1.97 -26.32
CA LEU A 8 20.19 2.02 -24.94
C LEU A 8 20.81 3.19 -24.17
N ALA A 9 22.13 3.40 -24.28
CA ALA A 9 22.83 4.43 -23.54
C ALA A 9 22.33 5.82 -23.94
N THR A 10 22.08 6.06 -25.23
CA THR A 10 21.54 7.31 -25.77
C THR A 10 20.13 7.57 -25.27
N LEU A 11 19.22 6.55 -25.32
CA LEU A 11 17.86 6.68 -24.84
C LEU A 11 17.83 6.95 -23.33
N LEU A 12 18.60 6.21 -22.55
CA LEU A 12 18.70 6.36 -21.10
C LEU A 12 19.29 7.73 -20.71
N GLY A 13 20.32 8.19 -21.43
CA GLY A 13 20.91 9.51 -21.23
C GLY A 13 19.91 10.66 -21.48
N ARG A 14 19.07 10.54 -22.52
CA ARG A 14 17.98 11.51 -22.79
C ARG A 14 16.93 11.49 -21.67
N ALA A 15 16.50 10.30 -21.23
CA ALA A 15 15.50 10.13 -20.18
C ALA A 15 15.96 10.69 -18.84
N ARG A 16 17.20 10.43 -18.44
CA ARG A 16 17.80 10.97 -17.20
C ARG A 16 17.83 12.52 -17.20
N ARG A 17 18.11 13.14 -18.36
CA ARG A 17 18.04 14.61 -18.47
C ARG A 17 16.62 15.14 -18.34
N ARG A 18 15.64 14.44 -18.94
CA ARG A 18 14.22 14.85 -18.87
C ARG A 18 13.66 14.76 -17.44
N LEU A 19 14.07 13.74 -16.67
CA LEU A 19 13.65 13.55 -15.28
C LEU A 19 14.60 14.19 -14.25
N ALA A 20 15.57 15.00 -14.67
CA ALA A 20 16.58 15.58 -13.77
C ALA A 20 16.01 16.47 -12.66
N GLY A 21 14.79 17.00 -12.82
CA GLY A 21 14.07 17.76 -11.80
C GLY A 21 13.40 16.91 -10.72
N LEU A 22 13.35 15.59 -10.87
CA LEU A 22 12.79 14.68 -9.88
C LEU A 22 13.88 14.13 -8.95
N PRO A 23 13.62 13.97 -7.63
CA PRO A 23 14.62 13.50 -6.66
C PRO A 23 15.28 12.16 -7.06
N ALA A 24 14.50 11.23 -7.60
CA ALA A 24 14.97 9.91 -8.05
C ALA A 24 15.00 9.76 -9.58
N GLY A 25 14.95 10.85 -10.35
CA GLY A 25 14.71 10.82 -11.80
C GLY A 25 15.67 9.94 -12.60
N ARG A 26 16.95 9.83 -12.17
CA ARG A 26 17.91 8.91 -12.77
C ARG A 26 17.47 7.44 -12.59
N LEU A 27 17.14 7.05 -11.37
CA LEU A 27 16.69 5.70 -11.04
C LEU A 27 15.37 5.38 -11.76
N GLU A 28 14.44 6.32 -11.77
CA GLU A 28 13.12 6.15 -12.40
C GLU A 28 13.23 5.94 -13.92
N ALA A 29 14.13 6.68 -14.59
CA ALA A 29 14.41 6.45 -16.01
C ALA A 29 14.91 5.03 -16.29
N GLU A 30 15.79 4.50 -15.42
CA GLU A 30 16.30 3.13 -15.51
C GLU A 30 15.20 2.09 -15.29
N VAL A 31 14.36 2.30 -14.28
CA VAL A 31 13.22 1.39 -13.98
C VAL A 31 12.23 1.37 -15.13
N LEU A 32 11.84 2.53 -15.67
CA LEU A 32 10.92 2.59 -16.80
C LEU A 32 11.46 1.91 -18.05
N LEU A 33 12.75 2.09 -18.37
CA LEU A 33 13.33 1.43 -19.53
C LEU A 33 13.44 -0.09 -19.32
N ALA A 34 13.88 -0.53 -18.13
CA ALA A 34 13.94 -1.94 -17.76
C ALA A 34 12.54 -2.60 -17.86
N HIS A 35 11.51 -1.95 -17.34
CA HIS A 35 10.12 -2.40 -17.45
C HIS A 35 9.68 -2.59 -18.89
N VAL A 36 9.90 -1.59 -19.76
CA VAL A 36 9.52 -1.65 -21.17
C VAL A 36 10.25 -2.77 -21.90
N LEU A 37 11.52 -3.01 -21.58
CA LEU A 37 12.33 -4.06 -22.21
C LEU A 37 12.03 -5.46 -21.66
N GLY A 38 11.44 -5.56 -20.46
CA GLY A 38 11.23 -6.83 -19.74
C GLY A 38 12.51 -7.40 -19.16
N VAL A 39 13.45 -6.54 -18.72
CA VAL A 39 14.76 -6.91 -18.16
C VAL A 39 14.96 -6.29 -16.80
N ASN A 40 15.97 -6.73 -16.05
CA ASN A 40 16.38 -6.07 -14.83
C ASN A 40 17.32 -4.87 -15.11
N ARG A 41 17.50 -4.01 -14.10
CA ARG A 41 18.37 -2.83 -14.22
C ARG A 41 19.85 -3.18 -14.49
N ALA A 42 20.35 -4.28 -13.93
CA ALA A 42 21.73 -4.71 -14.15
C ALA A 42 21.99 -5.01 -15.64
N TRP A 43 21.01 -5.56 -16.33
CA TRP A 43 21.09 -5.82 -17.77
C TRP A 43 21.30 -4.51 -18.58
N LEU A 44 20.66 -3.40 -18.19
CA LEU A 44 20.83 -2.12 -18.87
C LEU A 44 22.27 -1.63 -18.82
N PHE A 45 22.96 -1.87 -17.72
CA PHE A 45 24.36 -1.45 -17.55
C PHE A 45 25.33 -2.37 -18.29
N ALA A 46 24.97 -3.63 -18.47
CA ALA A 46 25.78 -4.61 -19.17
C ALA A 46 25.67 -4.49 -20.70
N HIS A 47 24.62 -3.82 -21.22
CA HIS A 47 24.32 -3.77 -22.67
C HIS A 47 24.08 -2.33 -23.17
N PRO A 48 25.00 -1.38 -22.92
CA PRO A 48 24.81 0.04 -23.25
C PRO A 48 24.64 0.30 -24.77
N GLU A 49 25.23 -0.55 -25.60
CA GLU A 49 25.24 -0.42 -27.06
C GLU A 49 24.06 -1.15 -27.73
N GLN A 50 23.19 -1.80 -26.93
CA GLN A 50 22.04 -2.53 -27.46
C GLN A 50 21.11 -1.59 -28.23
N GLU A 51 20.83 -1.89 -29.48
CA GLU A 51 19.80 -1.21 -30.26
C GLU A 51 18.42 -1.53 -29.71
N ILE A 52 17.61 -0.50 -29.51
CA ILE A 52 16.25 -0.62 -28.97
C ILE A 52 15.24 -0.60 -30.13
N PRO A 53 14.40 -1.64 -30.27
CA PRO A 53 13.36 -1.66 -31.28
C PRO A 53 12.45 -0.43 -31.21
N ALA A 54 12.09 0.14 -32.36
CA ALA A 54 11.31 1.38 -32.46
C ALA A 54 10.01 1.34 -31.63
N GLY A 55 9.31 0.19 -31.60
CA GLY A 55 8.11 -0.01 -30.79
C GLY A 55 8.37 0.11 -29.29
N ARG A 56 9.49 -0.46 -28.79
CA ARG A 56 9.92 -0.34 -27.38
C ARG A 56 10.36 1.08 -27.05
N ALA A 57 11.11 1.74 -27.94
CA ALA A 57 11.50 3.13 -27.77
C ALA A 57 10.28 4.06 -27.69
N THR A 58 9.26 3.82 -28.51
CA THR A 58 7.99 4.57 -28.48
C THR A 58 7.20 4.31 -27.17
N ALA A 59 7.11 3.06 -26.71
CA ALA A 59 6.48 2.72 -25.43
C ALA A 59 7.18 3.41 -24.27
N PHE A 60 8.52 3.36 -24.22
CA PHE A 60 9.31 4.05 -23.24
C PHE A 60 9.09 5.57 -23.24
N ALA A 61 9.08 6.20 -24.43
CA ALA A 61 8.84 7.63 -24.54
C ALA A 61 7.45 8.06 -24.00
N ARG A 62 6.43 7.19 -24.17
CA ARG A 62 5.08 7.41 -23.60
C ARG A 62 5.09 7.37 -22.07
N LEU A 63 5.71 6.35 -21.46
CA LEU A 63 5.82 6.25 -20.01
C LEU A 63 6.63 7.41 -19.44
N LEU A 64 7.73 7.76 -20.07
CA LEU A 64 8.55 8.90 -19.67
C LEU A 64 7.76 10.21 -19.67
N ALA A 65 6.94 10.46 -20.70
CA ALA A 65 6.10 11.65 -20.78
C ALA A 65 5.00 11.67 -19.70
N ARG A 66 4.48 10.52 -19.28
CA ARG A 66 3.54 10.39 -18.17
C ARG A 66 4.25 10.70 -16.84
N ARG A 67 5.45 10.16 -16.63
CA ARG A 67 6.25 10.43 -15.43
C ARG A 67 6.64 11.90 -15.27
N GLU A 68 6.98 12.58 -16.36
CA GLU A 68 7.25 14.04 -16.36
C GLU A 68 6.04 14.86 -15.90
N ARG A 69 4.82 14.39 -16.11
CA ARG A 69 3.60 15.01 -15.58
C ARG A 69 3.33 14.66 -14.12
N GLY A 70 4.22 13.86 -13.50
CA GLY A 70 4.17 13.49 -12.10
C GLY A 70 3.45 12.18 -11.81
N GLU A 71 3.01 11.42 -12.84
CA GLU A 71 2.32 10.15 -12.61
C GLU A 71 3.21 9.16 -11.87
N PRO A 72 2.71 8.48 -10.81
CA PRO A 72 3.51 7.58 -9.98
C PRO A 72 4.21 6.49 -10.76
N LEU A 73 5.48 6.24 -10.44
CA LEU A 73 6.27 5.17 -11.06
C LEU A 73 5.57 3.80 -10.94
N ALA A 74 4.98 3.53 -9.78
CA ALA A 74 4.26 2.29 -9.51
C ALA A 74 3.08 2.06 -10.46
N TYR A 75 2.31 3.10 -10.80
CA TYR A 75 1.22 3.00 -11.78
C TYR A 75 1.74 2.84 -13.21
N LEU A 76 2.91 3.41 -13.53
CA LEU A 76 3.52 3.28 -14.85
C LEU A 76 4.09 1.88 -15.10
N THR A 77 4.60 1.24 -14.05
CA THR A 77 5.13 -0.12 -14.10
C THR A 77 4.08 -1.19 -13.76
N GLY A 78 2.97 -0.77 -13.15
CA GLY A 78 1.91 -1.66 -12.68
C GLY A 78 2.28 -2.45 -11.41
N THR A 79 3.43 -2.14 -10.77
CA THR A 79 3.92 -2.91 -9.62
C THR A 79 4.52 -2.03 -8.53
N ARG A 80 4.35 -2.47 -7.27
CA ARG A 80 4.97 -1.91 -6.08
C ARG A 80 5.48 -3.03 -5.18
N GLU A 81 6.70 -2.93 -4.71
CA GLU A 81 7.22 -3.83 -3.68
C GLU A 81 6.72 -3.39 -2.30
N PHE A 82 6.23 -4.36 -1.52
CA PHE A 82 5.82 -4.21 -0.13
C PHE A 82 6.03 -5.56 0.56
N TRP A 83 6.66 -5.59 1.72
CA TRP A 83 6.99 -6.82 2.45
C TRP A 83 7.73 -7.86 1.59
N SER A 84 8.66 -7.41 0.76
CA SER A 84 9.37 -8.23 -0.26
C SER A 84 8.45 -8.90 -1.30
N LEU A 85 7.17 -8.53 -1.38
CA LEU A 85 6.20 -9.02 -2.34
C LEU A 85 6.00 -8.00 -3.47
N ALA A 86 5.98 -8.46 -4.72
CA ALA A 86 5.70 -7.61 -5.88
C ALA A 86 4.20 -7.51 -6.12
N LEU A 87 3.56 -6.48 -5.56
CA LEU A 87 2.12 -6.25 -5.67
C LEU A 87 1.76 -5.55 -6.97
N HIS A 88 0.72 -6.02 -7.65
CA HIS A 88 0.08 -5.30 -8.74
C HIS A 88 -0.69 -4.09 -8.19
N VAL A 89 -0.50 -2.93 -8.82
CA VAL A 89 -1.18 -1.68 -8.45
C VAL A 89 -1.66 -0.92 -9.68
N THR A 90 -2.81 -0.28 -9.54
CA THR A 90 -3.42 0.58 -10.57
C THR A 90 -3.98 1.85 -9.92
N HIS A 91 -4.51 2.75 -10.73
CA HIS A 91 -5.21 3.95 -10.24
C HIS A 91 -6.46 3.65 -9.37
N ASP A 92 -6.85 2.38 -9.25
CA ASP A 92 -7.99 1.96 -8.43
C ASP A 92 -7.62 1.77 -6.94
N VAL A 93 -6.33 1.78 -6.58
CA VAL A 93 -5.84 1.48 -5.23
C VAL A 93 -4.77 2.47 -4.78
N LEU A 94 -4.66 2.67 -3.46
CA LEU A 94 -3.51 3.34 -2.86
C LEU A 94 -2.23 2.55 -3.15
N ILE A 95 -1.16 3.23 -3.50
CA ILE A 95 0.17 2.62 -3.62
C ILE A 95 0.68 2.28 -2.21
N PRO A 96 0.99 1.03 -1.87
CA PRO A 96 1.50 0.67 -0.55
C PRO A 96 2.69 1.52 -0.12
N ARG A 97 2.64 2.05 1.10
CA ARG A 97 3.71 2.87 1.69
C ARG A 97 4.65 1.99 2.52
N PRO A 98 5.95 2.28 2.54
CA PRO A 98 6.89 1.54 3.39
C PRO A 98 6.50 1.57 4.87
N GLU A 99 5.95 2.70 5.34
CA GLU A 99 5.51 2.89 6.73
C GLU A 99 4.38 1.93 7.14
N THR A 100 3.58 1.46 6.17
CA THR A 100 2.51 0.47 6.40
C THR A 100 3.07 -0.91 6.78
N GLU A 101 4.34 -1.20 6.50
CA GLU A 101 5.00 -2.43 6.97
C GLU A 101 5.02 -2.52 8.50
N LEU A 102 5.06 -1.38 9.20
CA LEU A 102 4.95 -1.33 10.66
C LEU A 102 3.60 -1.86 11.18
N LEU A 103 2.51 -1.71 10.41
CA LEU A 103 1.22 -2.30 10.74
C LEU A 103 1.28 -3.83 10.65
N VAL A 104 1.95 -4.37 9.63
CA VAL A 104 2.21 -5.81 9.50
C VAL A 104 3.06 -6.31 10.66
N GLU A 105 4.17 -5.63 10.98
CA GLU A 105 5.04 -5.97 12.12
C GLU A 105 4.27 -5.99 13.44
N THR A 106 3.43 -4.97 13.69
CA THR A 106 2.59 -4.87 14.89
C THR A 106 1.63 -6.05 15.00
N ALA A 107 0.96 -6.43 13.91
CA ALA A 107 0.06 -7.57 13.87
C ALA A 107 0.81 -8.89 14.10
N LEU A 108 1.92 -9.11 13.39
CA LEU A 108 2.74 -10.32 13.50
C LEU A 108 3.37 -10.48 14.89
N GLY A 109 3.68 -9.39 15.57
CA GLY A 109 4.17 -9.40 16.96
C GLY A 109 3.14 -9.92 17.96
N HIS A 110 1.84 -9.86 17.63
CA HIS A 110 0.75 -10.38 18.46
C HIS A 110 0.32 -11.79 18.03
N ILE A 111 0.46 -12.16 16.76
CA ILE A 111 0.03 -13.44 16.19
C ILE A 111 1.12 -14.49 16.38
N PRO A 112 0.93 -15.56 17.17
CA PRO A 112 1.89 -16.67 17.26
C PRO A 112 2.15 -17.33 15.89
N ASP A 113 3.35 -17.89 15.70
CA ASP A 113 3.75 -18.48 14.42
C ASP A 113 2.87 -19.64 13.98
N ASP A 114 2.35 -20.41 14.94
CA ASP A 114 1.48 -21.57 14.72
C ASP A 114 -0.03 -21.25 14.94
N ALA A 115 -0.38 -19.97 15.01
CA ALA A 115 -1.76 -19.55 15.25
C ALA A 115 -2.70 -19.98 14.11
N ASN A 116 -3.87 -20.45 14.53
CA ASN A 116 -5.02 -20.72 13.66
C ASN A 116 -6.12 -19.68 13.96
N TRP A 117 -5.80 -18.42 13.75
CA TRP A 117 -6.62 -17.27 14.12
C TRP A 117 -7.36 -16.69 12.92
N ARG A 118 -8.47 -16.03 13.20
CA ARG A 118 -9.20 -15.22 12.22
C ARG A 118 -8.73 -13.77 12.29
N ILE A 119 -8.31 -13.23 11.16
CA ILE A 119 -7.74 -11.92 11.03
C ILE A 119 -8.52 -11.12 10.02
N ALA A 120 -8.85 -9.87 10.34
CA ALA A 120 -9.53 -8.95 9.41
C ALA A 120 -8.63 -7.79 9.03
N ASP A 121 -8.51 -7.52 7.72
CA ASP A 121 -7.88 -6.32 7.15
C ASP A 121 -8.95 -5.42 6.55
N LEU A 122 -9.18 -4.27 7.16
CA LEU A 122 -10.27 -3.35 6.81
C LEU A 122 -9.79 -2.22 5.90
N GLY A 123 -10.41 -2.09 4.73
CA GLY A 123 -9.96 -1.16 3.69
C GLY A 123 -8.68 -1.65 3.02
N THR A 124 -8.69 -2.91 2.59
CA THR A 124 -7.49 -3.65 2.15
C THR A 124 -6.78 -3.07 0.92
N GLY A 125 -7.47 -2.25 0.11
CA GLY A 125 -6.89 -1.66 -1.10
C GLY A 125 -6.41 -2.72 -2.08
N CYS A 126 -5.10 -2.77 -2.34
CA CYS A 126 -4.49 -3.79 -3.20
C CYS A 126 -4.21 -5.13 -2.50
N GLY A 127 -4.60 -5.27 -1.22
CA GLY A 127 -4.38 -6.49 -0.44
C GLY A 127 -3.04 -6.56 0.30
N ALA A 128 -2.29 -5.46 0.37
CA ALA A 128 -0.91 -5.46 0.84
C ALA A 128 -0.74 -6.06 2.25
N VAL A 129 -1.51 -5.56 3.23
CA VAL A 129 -1.43 -6.01 4.63
C VAL A 129 -1.97 -7.43 4.77
N ALA A 130 -3.14 -7.72 4.19
CA ALA A 130 -3.76 -9.05 4.24
C ALA A 130 -2.84 -10.14 3.67
N ILE A 131 -2.23 -9.88 2.50
CA ILE A 131 -1.35 -10.85 1.83
C ILE A 131 -0.04 -11.02 2.59
N ALA A 132 0.56 -9.93 3.11
CA ALA A 132 1.75 -10.02 3.93
C ALA A 132 1.52 -10.89 5.17
N ILE A 133 0.41 -10.69 5.91
CA ILE A 133 0.06 -11.52 7.05
C ILE A 133 -0.21 -12.98 6.61
N ALA A 134 -0.91 -13.20 5.50
CA ALA A 134 -1.20 -14.53 4.99
C ALA A 134 0.07 -15.33 4.62
N THR A 135 1.12 -14.66 4.15
CA THR A 135 2.41 -15.31 3.82
C THR A 135 3.20 -15.68 5.06
N GLU A 136 3.15 -14.86 6.11
CA GLU A 136 3.87 -15.08 7.37
C GLU A 136 3.15 -16.02 8.34
N ARG A 137 1.82 -16.11 8.27
CA ARG A 137 0.98 -16.94 9.16
C ARG A 137 0.10 -17.90 8.35
N PRO A 138 0.69 -18.99 7.84
CA PRO A 138 0.02 -19.87 6.87
C PRO A 138 -1.17 -20.64 7.42
N GLN A 139 -1.42 -20.67 8.72
CA GLN A 139 -2.57 -21.34 9.32
C GLN A 139 -3.73 -20.37 9.64
N CYS A 140 -3.50 -19.06 9.61
CA CYS A 140 -4.53 -18.07 9.89
C CYS A 140 -5.55 -17.97 8.76
N GLU A 141 -6.79 -17.65 9.11
CA GLU A 141 -7.87 -17.32 8.18
C GLU A 141 -7.92 -15.80 8.00
N ILE A 142 -7.62 -15.33 6.79
CA ILE A 142 -7.52 -13.90 6.50
C ILE A 142 -8.76 -13.43 5.76
N HIS A 143 -9.46 -12.46 6.34
CA HIS A 143 -10.59 -11.76 5.74
C HIS A 143 -10.17 -10.33 5.40
N ALA A 144 -10.38 -9.90 4.17
CA ALA A 144 -10.05 -8.56 3.72
C ALA A 144 -11.28 -7.88 3.15
N THR A 145 -11.58 -6.68 3.62
CA THR A 145 -12.74 -5.91 3.18
C THR A 145 -12.34 -4.65 2.46
N ASP A 146 -13.12 -4.26 1.47
CA ASP A 146 -13.03 -2.93 0.85
C ASP A 146 -14.40 -2.54 0.29
N ARG A 147 -14.73 -1.25 0.36
CA ARG A 147 -15.96 -0.72 -0.26
C ARG A 147 -15.85 -0.57 -1.78
N SER A 148 -14.63 -0.55 -2.31
CA SER A 148 -14.33 -0.45 -3.74
C SER A 148 -14.22 -1.82 -4.38
N ALA A 149 -15.20 -2.19 -5.21
CA ALA A 149 -15.10 -3.39 -6.03
C ALA A 149 -13.90 -3.37 -6.99
N ALA A 150 -13.41 -2.18 -7.38
CA ALA A 150 -12.21 -2.02 -8.19
C ALA A 150 -10.94 -2.38 -7.39
N ALA A 151 -10.85 -1.92 -6.14
CA ALA A 151 -9.76 -2.30 -5.24
C ALA A 151 -9.74 -3.81 -4.98
N LEU A 152 -10.89 -4.40 -4.68
CA LEU A 152 -10.98 -5.86 -4.46
C LEU A 152 -10.58 -6.69 -5.69
N ARG A 153 -10.80 -6.21 -6.92
CA ARG A 153 -10.28 -6.90 -8.11
C ARG A 153 -8.75 -6.92 -8.11
N ILE A 154 -8.11 -5.83 -7.73
CA ILE A 154 -6.64 -5.76 -7.63
C ILE A 154 -6.15 -6.63 -6.48
N ALA A 155 -6.79 -6.57 -5.31
CA ALA A 155 -6.48 -7.46 -4.18
C ALA A 155 -6.62 -8.94 -4.57
N GLY A 156 -7.64 -9.30 -5.35
CA GLY A 156 -7.84 -10.67 -5.86
C GLY A 156 -6.69 -11.13 -6.77
N ILE A 157 -6.28 -10.29 -7.72
CA ILE A 157 -5.12 -10.58 -8.58
C ILE A 157 -3.85 -10.83 -7.75
N ASN A 158 -3.61 -9.98 -6.74
CA ASN A 158 -2.46 -10.12 -5.86
C ASN A 158 -2.56 -11.36 -4.96
N ALA A 159 -3.73 -11.61 -4.36
CA ALA A 159 -3.94 -12.77 -3.51
C ALA A 159 -3.79 -14.09 -4.27
N ASP A 160 -4.34 -14.19 -5.48
CA ASP A 160 -4.21 -15.38 -6.32
C ASP A 160 -2.75 -15.64 -6.71
N ALA A 161 -1.97 -14.59 -6.94
CA ALA A 161 -0.56 -14.70 -7.33
C ALA A 161 0.39 -15.00 -6.16
N LEU A 162 0.15 -14.42 -4.98
CA LEU A 162 1.11 -14.36 -3.87
C LEU A 162 0.71 -15.20 -2.66
N ALA A 163 -0.59 -15.41 -2.44
CA ALA A 163 -1.16 -16.18 -1.32
C ALA A 163 -2.43 -16.95 -1.76
N PRO A 164 -2.33 -17.86 -2.76
CA PRO A 164 -3.47 -18.48 -3.40
C PRO A 164 -4.38 -19.21 -2.40
N GLY A 165 -5.68 -18.84 -2.42
CA GLY A 165 -6.71 -19.44 -1.57
C GLY A 165 -6.60 -19.05 -0.07
N ARG A 166 -5.76 -18.08 0.29
CA ARG A 166 -5.48 -17.73 1.70
C ARG A 166 -6.23 -16.48 2.18
N VAL A 167 -6.69 -15.64 1.28
CA VAL A 167 -7.36 -14.38 1.59
C VAL A 167 -8.79 -14.42 1.07
N GLN A 168 -9.75 -14.22 1.95
CA GLN A 168 -11.18 -14.12 1.63
C GLN A 168 -11.51 -12.63 1.45
N LEU A 169 -11.95 -12.25 0.25
CA LEU A 169 -12.28 -10.86 -0.10
C LEU A 169 -13.77 -10.59 0.06
N HIS A 170 -14.12 -9.50 0.73
CA HIS A 170 -15.50 -9.12 1.02
C HIS A 170 -15.77 -7.69 0.57
N LEU A 171 -16.79 -7.50 -0.27
CA LEU A 171 -17.24 -6.18 -0.67
C LEU A 171 -18.14 -5.58 0.42
N GLY A 172 -17.75 -4.45 0.97
CA GLY A 172 -18.51 -3.74 1.99
C GLY A 172 -17.66 -2.75 2.77
N SER A 173 -18.30 -2.00 3.65
CA SER A 173 -17.64 -1.00 4.47
C SER A 173 -17.16 -1.61 5.79
N TRP A 174 -15.85 -1.56 6.01
CA TRP A 174 -15.19 -1.98 7.24
C TRP A 174 -15.61 -3.39 7.69
N LEU A 175 -16.29 -3.51 8.85
CA LEU A 175 -16.73 -4.78 9.44
C LEU A 175 -18.12 -5.24 8.97
N GLU A 176 -18.87 -4.40 8.24
CA GLU A 176 -20.26 -4.72 7.84
C GLU A 176 -20.45 -6.08 7.14
N PRO A 177 -19.54 -6.49 6.20
CA PRO A 177 -19.71 -7.78 5.52
C PRO A 177 -19.15 -8.98 6.29
N LEU A 178 -18.61 -8.76 7.49
CA LEU A 178 -17.94 -9.80 8.28
C LEU A 178 -18.81 -10.30 9.42
N GLU A 179 -18.76 -11.59 9.65
CA GLU A 179 -19.48 -12.25 10.76
C GLU A 179 -18.52 -12.89 11.75
N GLY A 180 -18.95 -12.97 13.01
CA GLY A 180 -18.20 -13.63 14.07
C GLY A 180 -17.18 -12.73 14.73
N ARG A 181 -16.16 -13.34 15.35
CA ARG A 181 -15.09 -12.63 16.06
C ARG A 181 -13.75 -12.90 15.42
N PHE A 182 -12.84 -11.95 15.64
CA PHE A 182 -11.48 -11.95 15.14
C PHE A 182 -10.50 -11.84 16.30
N GLU A 183 -9.37 -12.50 16.18
CA GLU A 183 -8.26 -12.34 17.13
C GLU A 183 -7.43 -11.10 16.80
N VAL A 184 -7.41 -10.71 15.52
CA VAL A 184 -6.72 -9.47 15.09
C VAL A 184 -7.57 -8.74 14.06
N ILE A 185 -7.70 -7.44 14.23
CA ILE A 185 -8.27 -6.52 13.25
C ILE A 185 -7.21 -5.47 12.94
N VAL A 186 -6.87 -5.33 11.65
CA VAL A 186 -5.94 -4.32 11.17
C VAL A 186 -6.59 -3.39 10.16
N SER A 187 -6.09 -2.16 10.04
CA SER A 187 -6.53 -1.22 9.01
C SER A 187 -5.46 -0.17 8.70
N ASN A 188 -5.31 0.17 7.44
CA ASN A 188 -4.72 1.44 7.02
C ASN A 188 -5.85 2.32 6.45
N PRO A 189 -6.63 3.01 7.28
CA PRO A 189 -7.77 3.79 6.84
C PRO A 189 -7.34 5.13 6.24
N PRO A 190 -8.21 5.83 5.49
CA PRO A 190 -7.96 7.20 5.11
C PRO A 190 -7.91 8.09 6.37
N TYR A 191 -6.86 8.90 6.50
CA TYR A 191 -6.60 9.73 7.68
C TYR A 191 -6.13 11.16 7.33
N VAL A 192 -6.13 11.55 6.06
CA VAL A 192 -5.77 12.91 5.64
C VAL A 192 -7.03 13.77 5.55
N ALA A 193 -7.07 14.90 6.26
CA ALA A 193 -8.22 15.80 6.22
C ALA A 193 -8.48 16.34 4.81
N GLU A 194 -9.74 16.48 4.44
CA GLU A 194 -10.10 17.15 3.19
C GLU A 194 -9.60 18.61 3.20
N GLY A 195 -8.93 19.02 2.12
CA GLY A 195 -8.32 20.35 2.03
C GLY A 195 -6.85 20.39 2.46
N ASP A 196 -6.30 19.30 3.00
CA ASP A 196 -4.87 19.21 3.27
C ASP A 196 -4.07 19.37 1.96
N PRO A 197 -3.06 20.27 1.92
CA PRO A 197 -2.24 20.48 0.73
C PRO A 197 -1.56 19.22 0.21
N HIS A 198 -1.16 18.27 1.07
CA HIS A 198 -0.52 17.00 0.68
C HIS A 198 -1.37 16.17 -0.29
N LEU A 199 -2.71 16.32 -0.25
CA LEU A 199 -3.59 15.65 -1.20
C LEU A 199 -3.41 16.12 -2.66
N LEU A 200 -2.77 17.28 -2.86
CA LEU A 200 -2.49 17.87 -4.16
C LEU A 200 -1.02 17.72 -4.57
N GLU A 201 -0.20 17.05 -3.77
CA GLU A 201 1.23 16.90 -3.98
C GLU A 201 1.63 15.45 -4.32
N GLY A 202 2.77 15.31 -4.95
CA GLY A 202 3.40 14.01 -5.23
C GLY A 202 2.47 12.99 -5.89
N ASP A 203 2.52 11.77 -5.40
CA ASP A 203 1.74 10.64 -5.89
C ASP A 203 0.26 10.74 -5.50
N CYS A 204 -0.08 11.39 -4.37
CA CYS A 204 -1.45 11.54 -3.87
C CYS A 204 -2.43 12.16 -4.88
N ARG A 205 -1.92 13.01 -5.79
CA ARG A 205 -2.74 13.62 -6.87
C ARG A 205 -3.35 12.60 -7.83
N PHE A 206 -2.77 11.43 -7.92
CA PHE A 206 -3.15 10.38 -8.87
C PHE A 206 -3.87 9.21 -8.20
N GLU A 207 -3.87 9.17 -6.87
CA GLU A 207 -4.44 8.10 -6.08
C GLU A 207 -5.94 8.31 -5.83
N PRO A 208 -6.71 7.23 -5.59
CA PRO A 208 -8.13 7.35 -5.27
C PRO A 208 -8.35 8.25 -4.06
N ARG A 209 -9.13 9.29 -4.24
CA ARG A 209 -9.41 10.27 -3.19
C ARG A 209 -9.96 9.61 -1.91
N ASP A 210 -10.85 8.65 -2.09
CA ASP A 210 -11.51 7.90 -1.02
C ASP A 210 -10.56 7.02 -0.20
N ALA A 211 -9.38 6.70 -0.74
CA ALA A 211 -8.34 5.97 -0.02
C ALA A 211 -7.42 6.89 0.80
N LEU A 212 -7.49 8.21 0.59
CA LEU A 212 -6.65 9.20 1.25
C LEU A 212 -7.39 9.97 2.35
N THR A 213 -8.64 10.39 2.07
CA THR A 213 -9.39 11.28 2.98
C THR A 213 -10.72 10.68 3.42
N PRO A 214 -11.04 10.72 4.73
CA PRO A 214 -12.37 10.40 5.26
C PRO A 214 -13.34 11.60 5.21
N GLY A 215 -12.89 12.75 4.69
CA GLY A 215 -13.61 14.02 4.72
C GLY A 215 -12.93 15.08 5.58
N THR A 216 -13.70 15.99 6.13
CA THR A 216 -13.17 17.11 6.95
C THR A 216 -12.61 16.69 8.30
N ASP A 217 -13.13 15.62 8.90
CA ASP A 217 -12.61 15.02 10.13
C ASP A 217 -11.66 13.88 9.80
N ALA A 218 -10.35 14.15 9.91
CA ALA A 218 -9.29 13.19 9.63
C ALA A 218 -9.33 11.92 10.51
N MET A 219 -9.96 11.99 11.70
CA MET A 219 -10.11 10.86 12.61
C MET A 219 -11.40 10.06 12.40
N ALA A 220 -12.29 10.46 11.48
CA ALA A 220 -13.61 9.85 11.34
C ALA A 220 -13.56 8.34 11.04
N ALA A 221 -12.69 7.92 10.12
CA ALA A 221 -12.52 6.50 9.78
C ALA A 221 -11.94 5.71 10.96
N ILE A 222 -10.89 6.24 11.60
CA ILE A 222 -10.26 5.61 12.78
C ILE A 222 -11.26 5.45 13.92
N ARG A 223 -12.06 6.50 14.21
CA ARG A 223 -13.09 6.44 15.25
C ARG A 223 -14.12 5.37 14.94
N HIS A 224 -14.65 5.37 13.72
CA HIS A 224 -15.62 4.37 13.30
C HIS A 224 -15.09 2.93 13.45
N ILE A 225 -13.86 2.69 12.99
CA ILE A 225 -13.22 1.37 13.11
C ILE A 225 -13.07 0.99 14.58
N ALA A 226 -12.52 1.88 15.43
CA ALA A 226 -12.27 1.59 16.83
C ALA A 226 -13.56 1.29 17.62
N GLU A 227 -14.64 2.04 17.37
CA GLU A 227 -15.95 1.81 17.99
C GLU A 227 -16.56 0.46 17.61
N HIS A 228 -16.44 0.06 16.34
CA HIS A 228 -17.09 -1.14 15.83
C HIS A 228 -16.20 -2.40 15.94
N ALA A 229 -14.89 -2.26 16.09
CA ALA A 229 -13.98 -3.40 16.22
C ALA A 229 -14.08 -4.07 17.60
N LEU A 230 -14.28 -3.31 18.67
CA LEU A 230 -14.27 -3.85 20.03
C LEU A 230 -15.25 -5.02 20.25
N PRO A 231 -16.54 -4.95 19.83
CA PRO A 231 -17.45 -6.09 19.96
C PRO A 231 -17.11 -7.27 19.04
N CYS A 232 -16.39 -7.01 17.94
CA CYS A 232 -15.99 -8.02 16.95
C CYS A 232 -14.66 -8.70 17.30
N LEU A 233 -13.89 -8.20 18.26
CA LEU A 233 -12.68 -8.85 18.74
C LEU A 233 -13.02 -10.00 19.73
N GLY A 234 -12.22 -11.05 19.74
CA GLY A 234 -12.17 -12.04 20.81
C GLY A 234 -11.56 -11.47 22.10
N PRO A 235 -11.69 -12.14 23.25
CA PRO A 235 -10.95 -11.75 24.48
C PRO A 235 -9.44 -11.75 24.21
N GLY A 236 -8.73 -10.66 24.57
CA GLY A 236 -7.32 -10.50 24.26
C GLY A 236 -7.02 -10.16 22.78
N GLY A 237 -8.06 -9.99 21.95
CA GLY A 237 -7.89 -9.66 20.53
C GLY A 237 -7.35 -8.25 20.32
N LEU A 238 -6.54 -8.09 19.27
CA LEU A 238 -5.84 -6.85 18.92
C LEU A 238 -6.61 -6.07 17.87
N LEU A 239 -6.79 -4.77 18.11
CA LEU A 239 -7.00 -3.78 17.05
C LEU A 239 -5.68 -3.02 16.82
N ALA A 240 -5.23 -2.91 15.56
CA ALA A 240 -4.13 -2.04 15.16
C ALA A 240 -4.49 -1.27 13.89
N PHE A 241 -4.13 0.01 13.83
CA PHE A 241 -4.38 0.84 12.66
C PHE A 241 -3.29 1.88 12.43
N GLU A 242 -3.03 2.16 11.15
CA GLU A 242 -2.14 3.25 10.73
C GLU A 242 -2.85 4.61 10.85
N HIS A 243 -2.07 5.66 11.13
CA HIS A 243 -2.54 7.04 11.23
C HIS A 243 -1.46 8.05 10.85
N GLY A 244 -1.82 9.31 10.68
CA GLY A 244 -0.88 10.42 10.49
C GLY A 244 0.05 10.60 11.69
N PHE A 245 1.25 11.09 11.43
CA PHE A 245 2.31 11.22 12.46
C PHE A 245 1.92 12.10 13.65
N ASP A 246 0.94 12.97 13.51
CA ASP A 246 0.41 13.90 14.52
C ASP A 246 -0.88 13.37 15.19
N GLN A 247 -1.37 12.18 14.77
CA GLN A 247 -2.63 11.60 15.28
C GLN A 247 -2.43 10.55 16.39
N GLY A 248 -1.21 10.23 16.79
CA GLY A 248 -0.95 9.17 17.76
C GLY A 248 -1.57 9.44 19.15
N GLU A 249 -1.44 10.65 19.68
CA GLU A 249 -2.07 11.00 20.97
C GLU A 249 -3.61 10.97 20.90
N PRO A 250 -4.28 11.58 19.90
CA PRO A 250 -5.72 11.41 19.71
C PRO A 250 -6.16 9.95 19.55
N ALA A 251 -5.39 9.13 18.84
CA ALA A 251 -5.68 7.70 18.65
C ALA A 251 -5.62 6.91 19.96
N ARG A 252 -4.57 7.12 20.79
CA ARG A 252 -4.46 6.48 22.10
C ARG A 252 -5.60 6.89 23.03
N ARG A 253 -5.93 8.18 23.07
CA ARG A 253 -7.04 8.68 23.88
C ARG A 253 -8.35 8.03 23.48
N LEU A 254 -8.64 7.95 22.18
CA LEU A 254 -9.83 7.31 21.65
C LEU A 254 -9.93 5.84 22.08
N LEU A 255 -8.84 5.07 21.91
CA LEU A 255 -8.80 3.66 22.31
C LEU A 255 -9.04 3.49 23.82
N PHE A 256 -8.40 4.33 24.63
CA PHE A 256 -8.58 4.31 26.09
C PHE A 256 -10.03 4.63 26.50
N GLU A 257 -10.64 5.66 25.90
CA GLU A 257 -12.04 6.06 26.16
C GLU A 257 -13.05 4.97 25.76
N LEU A 258 -12.75 4.19 24.74
CA LEU A 258 -13.55 3.06 24.29
C LEU A 258 -13.34 1.78 25.14
N GLY A 259 -12.37 1.78 26.07
CA GLY A 259 -12.12 0.64 26.97
C GLY A 259 -11.17 -0.42 26.43
N TYR A 260 -10.33 -0.09 25.45
CA TYR A 260 -9.20 -0.95 25.07
C TYR A 260 -8.12 -0.94 26.14
N GLY A 261 -7.54 -2.12 26.43
CA GLY A 261 -6.36 -2.29 27.28
C GLY A 261 -5.07 -2.25 26.48
N ASP A 262 -3.94 -2.17 27.16
CA ASP A 262 -2.57 -2.20 26.60
C ASP A 262 -2.39 -1.28 25.38
N VAL A 263 -2.98 -0.07 25.46
CA VAL A 263 -2.93 0.91 24.37
C VAL A 263 -1.50 1.40 24.15
N SER A 264 -1.02 1.27 22.93
CA SER A 264 0.34 1.66 22.54
C SER A 264 0.38 2.31 21.15
N THR A 265 1.52 2.94 20.83
CA THR A 265 1.78 3.47 19.50
C THR A 265 3.20 3.14 19.08
N ALA A 266 3.34 2.48 17.94
CA ALA A 266 4.61 2.19 17.30
C ALA A 266 5.07 3.35 16.41
N ARG A 267 6.41 3.49 16.28
CA ARG A 267 7.06 4.53 15.50
C ARG A 267 7.77 3.94 14.29
N ASP A 268 7.73 4.67 13.19
CA ASP A 268 8.49 4.34 11.99
C ASP A 268 10.02 4.55 12.21
N LEU A 269 10.82 4.19 11.20
CA LEU A 269 12.28 4.32 11.24
C LEU A 269 12.77 5.78 11.36
N GLU A 270 11.91 6.76 11.07
CA GLU A 270 12.18 8.18 11.26
C GLU A 270 11.77 8.67 12.66
N GLY A 271 11.26 7.78 13.51
CA GLY A 271 10.81 8.07 14.88
C GLY A 271 9.42 8.70 14.99
N ARG A 272 8.65 8.75 13.88
CA ARG A 272 7.30 9.31 13.84
C ARG A 272 6.28 8.27 14.25
N GLU A 273 5.28 8.68 15.03
CA GLU A 273 4.14 7.82 15.40
C GLU A 273 3.32 7.45 14.16
N ARG A 274 3.05 6.15 13.96
CA ARG A 274 2.37 5.65 12.76
C ARG A 274 1.28 4.63 13.01
N VAL A 275 1.44 3.75 13.98
CA VAL A 275 0.50 2.67 14.24
C VAL A 275 0.09 2.67 15.69
N SER A 276 -1.19 2.88 15.96
CA SER A 276 -1.75 2.72 17.30
C SER A 276 -2.49 1.40 17.42
N SER A 277 -2.40 0.79 18.58
CA SER A 277 -3.03 -0.49 18.87
C SER A 277 -3.60 -0.55 20.29
N GLY A 278 -4.57 -1.46 20.49
CA GLY A 278 -5.15 -1.75 21.80
C GLY A 278 -5.78 -3.13 21.82
N LEU A 279 -5.82 -3.74 22.99
CA LEU A 279 -6.37 -5.07 23.22
C LEU A 279 -7.81 -4.99 23.73
N ARG A 280 -8.65 -5.92 23.32
CA ARG A 280 -9.91 -6.16 24.00
C ARG A 280 -9.64 -6.84 25.34
N THR A 281 -9.94 -6.16 26.44
CA THR A 281 -9.87 -6.68 27.81
C THR A 281 -11.04 -7.60 28.12
#